data_7b4d55232042548d9d2ea79f0bce7ef7
#
_entry.id   7b4d55232042548d9d2ea79f0bce7ef7
#
_cell.length_a   1.000
_cell.length_b   1.000
_cell.length_c   1.000
_cell.angle_alpha   90.00
_cell.angle_beta   90.00
_cell.angle_gamma   90.00
#
_symmetry.space_group_name_H-M   'P 1'
#
loop_
_entity.id
_entity.type
_entity.pdbx_description
1 polymer ?
#
loop_
_entity_poly.entity_id
_entity_poly.type
_entity_poly.pdbx_seq_one_letter_code
_entity_poly.pdbx_strand_id
1 'polypeptide(L)'
;MLKRIFSYMKQYKKYAYLALVCIGIEVVLELMVPMLMADLIDYGVAYADIPYIYTKGIQMGGCAILALILGIGSSKFSALAGQGLGANIRMAEYEKLQSYSFSNIDHFRVSSLVTRLTSDVTNIQNSVSITGMRPFGRSPVMLIVATSVAFSINSTLALVFLVALPILAAMLIAIIVHIRPLYTKMQTAIDLLNRTVGENLTAIRVVKAYVRGDYELEKFEEVNDNLKKQSEKAFKSAVLNMPAMQLVMYSTILGILLLGGQLVKLGELGIGQLTSFLSYVLIILNSLMMMSNVFLMMTRSLASGARIMEVLDEKIDITDELARDISVERGEIEFDHVNFKYKEEAEEYVLSDISFHIEPGQTVGIIGQTGSAKTTLVQLIPRLYDVNEGVVKIDGVDVKEYPMRHLRDAIAMVLQKNTLFSGSLLSNLRWGSEDATMEEIEEACHIACVDEFIDRLSDGYDTEMGQGGVNVSGGQKQRICIARAILKKPRVLILDDSTSAVDTATEAKIREGLAKKLPDMTKIVIAQRISSVRHADLIIILDKGRINGMGTHESLLADNRIYQEIYESQKEGAEL
;
A
#
# COMPACT_ATOMS: atom_id res chain seq x y z
N MET A 1 -7.41 15.24 -9.83
CA MET A 1 -6.39 14.33 -9.30
C MET A 1 -5.03 15.01 -9.13
N LEU A 2 -4.28 15.41 -10.19
CA LEU A 2 -2.93 16.00 -10.07
C LEU A 2 -2.86 17.19 -9.12
N LYS A 3 -3.79 18.16 -9.24
CA LYS A 3 -3.84 19.33 -8.36
C LYS A 3 -3.95 18.95 -6.87
N ARG A 4 -4.71 17.88 -6.55
CA ARG A 4 -4.83 17.35 -5.18
C ARG A 4 -3.55 16.67 -4.71
N ILE A 5 -2.93 15.84 -5.54
CA ILE A 5 -1.64 15.20 -5.21
C ILE A 5 -0.59 16.28 -4.93
N PHE A 6 -0.47 17.30 -5.79
CA PHE A 6 0.45 18.41 -5.57
C PHE A 6 0.10 19.29 -4.34
N SER A 7 -1.14 19.25 -3.86
CA SER A 7 -1.50 19.96 -2.61
C SER A 7 -0.78 19.37 -1.40
N TYR A 8 -0.48 18.05 -1.41
CA TYR A 8 0.29 17.37 -0.35
C TYR A 8 1.77 17.78 -0.29
N MET A 9 2.27 18.56 -1.24
CA MET A 9 3.60 19.18 -1.10
C MET A 9 3.72 20.10 0.11
N LYS A 10 2.63 20.72 0.56
CA LYS A 10 2.59 21.62 1.73
C LYS A 10 3.82 22.56 1.78
N GLN A 11 4.67 22.43 2.82
CA GLN A 11 5.89 23.20 3.05
C GLN A 11 7.00 22.99 2.00
N TYR A 12 6.95 21.92 1.21
CA TYR A 12 7.97 21.58 0.21
C TYR A 12 7.75 22.26 -1.15
N LYS A 13 6.62 22.96 -1.37
CA LYS A 13 6.33 23.71 -2.61
C LYS A 13 7.45 24.69 -2.97
N LYS A 14 8.03 25.38 -1.99
CA LYS A 14 9.14 26.32 -2.19
C LYS A 14 10.34 25.68 -2.87
N TYR A 15 10.68 24.44 -2.52
CA TYR A 15 11.80 23.73 -3.12
C TYR A 15 11.51 23.33 -4.58
N ALA A 16 10.27 22.99 -4.91
CA ALA A 16 9.87 22.71 -6.29
C ALA A 16 10.04 23.96 -7.17
N TYR A 17 9.59 25.13 -6.70
CA TYR A 17 9.79 26.40 -7.42
C TYR A 17 11.27 26.75 -7.55
N LEU A 18 12.07 26.62 -6.50
CA LEU A 18 13.50 26.89 -6.53
C LEU A 18 14.22 25.95 -7.53
N ALA A 19 13.83 24.68 -7.57
CA ALA A 19 14.37 23.74 -8.54
C ALA A 19 14.09 24.17 -9.98
N LEU A 20 12.84 24.57 -10.28
CA LEU A 20 12.46 25.04 -11.62
C LEU A 20 13.22 26.32 -12.03
N VAL A 21 13.39 27.26 -11.11
CA VAL A 21 14.17 28.48 -11.36
C VAL A 21 15.64 28.13 -11.64
N CYS A 22 16.25 27.26 -10.82
CA CYS A 22 17.63 26.82 -11.06
C CYS A 22 17.77 26.11 -12.41
N ILE A 23 16.83 25.24 -12.79
CA ILE A 23 16.81 24.56 -14.09
C ILE A 23 16.71 25.57 -15.23
N GLY A 24 15.81 26.57 -15.12
CA GLY A 24 15.65 27.60 -16.16
C GLY A 24 16.92 28.40 -16.40
N ILE A 25 17.60 28.84 -15.33
CA ILE A 25 18.85 29.60 -15.44
C ILE A 25 19.99 28.69 -15.95
N GLU A 26 20.10 27.44 -15.45
CA GLU A 26 21.06 26.43 -15.90
C GLU A 26 20.96 26.24 -17.43
N VAL A 27 19.76 26.07 -17.97
CA VAL A 27 19.49 25.90 -19.40
C VAL A 27 19.99 27.10 -20.22
N VAL A 28 19.70 28.32 -19.75
CA VAL A 28 20.17 29.54 -20.45
C VAL A 28 21.69 29.59 -20.48
N LEU A 29 22.37 29.33 -19.37
CA LEU A 29 23.83 29.34 -19.31
C LEU A 29 24.45 28.26 -20.22
N GLU A 30 23.90 27.05 -20.25
CA GLU A 30 24.35 25.99 -21.14
C GLU A 30 24.20 26.35 -22.62
N LEU A 31 23.10 27.02 -22.99
CA LEU A 31 22.88 27.46 -24.37
C LEU A 31 23.74 28.66 -24.78
N MET A 32 24.24 29.43 -23.83
CA MET A 32 25.23 30.50 -24.12
C MET A 32 26.60 29.96 -24.52
N VAL A 33 27.01 28.77 -24.04
CA VAL A 33 28.32 28.22 -24.31
C VAL A 33 28.61 28.01 -25.81
N PRO A 34 27.72 27.39 -26.62
CA PRO A 34 27.92 27.28 -28.06
C PRO A 34 28.00 28.66 -28.77
N MET A 35 27.20 29.67 -28.31
CA MET A 35 27.29 31.03 -28.87
C MET A 35 28.64 31.67 -28.63
N LEU A 36 29.13 31.61 -27.39
CA LEU A 36 30.46 32.13 -27.04
C LEU A 36 31.56 31.39 -27.81
N MET A 37 31.36 30.09 -28.08
CA MET A 37 32.27 29.30 -28.90
C MET A 37 32.28 29.76 -30.36
N ALA A 38 31.10 30.11 -30.90
CA ALA A 38 31.03 30.69 -32.24
C ALA A 38 31.85 31.99 -32.34
N ASP A 39 31.61 32.93 -31.41
CA ASP A 39 32.34 34.19 -31.36
C ASP A 39 33.85 33.97 -31.22
N LEU A 40 34.25 33.03 -30.39
CA LEU A 40 35.67 32.69 -30.15
C LEU A 40 36.33 32.22 -31.45
N ILE A 41 35.66 31.38 -32.25
CA ILE A 41 36.16 30.87 -33.52
C ILE A 41 36.17 31.98 -34.60
N ASP A 42 35.02 32.65 -34.79
CA ASP A 42 34.81 33.57 -35.93
C ASP A 42 35.56 34.88 -35.77
N TYR A 43 35.77 35.36 -34.52
CA TYR A 43 36.48 36.63 -34.27
C TYR A 43 37.83 36.40 -33.60
N GLY A 44 37.96 35.46 -32.67
CA GLY A 44 39.24 35.21 -31.96
C GLY A 44 40.24 34.45 -32.80
N VAL A 45 39.88 33.26 -33.29
CA VAL A 45 40.77 32.38 -34.03
C VAL A 45 41.02 32.89 -35.43
N ALA A 46 39.92 33.34 -36.12
CA ALA A 46 40.01 33.82 -37.50
C ALA A 46 40.92 35.05 -37.65
N TYR A 47 40.96 35.93 -36.65
CA TYR A 47 41.81 37.15 -36.67
C TYR A 47 43.08 37.01 -35.79
N ALA A 48 43.35 35.83 -35.21
CA ALA A 48 44.45 35.57 -34.29
C ALA A 48 44.49 36.53 -33.08
N ASP A 49 43.35 36.99 -32.59
CA ASP A 49 43.19 37.88 -31.45
C ASP A 49 43.21 37.07 -30.13
N ILE A 50 44.44 36.89 -29.59
CA ILE A 50 44.65 36.11 -28.38
C ILE A 50 43.90 36.68 -27.15
N PRO A 51 43.92 38.01 -26.86
CA PRO A 51 43.13 38.60 -25.78
C PRO A 51 41.64 38.30 -25.87
N TYR A 52 41.05 38.33 -27.07
CA TYR A 52 39.66 37.99 -27.32
C TYR A 52 39.37 36.51 -27.01
N ILE A 53 40.25 35.61 -27.42
CA ILE A 53 40.17 34.18 -27.13
C ILE A 53 40.16 33.93 -25.61
N TYR A 54 41.06 34.55 -24.86
CA TYR A 54 41.09 34.44 -23.40
C TYR A 54 39.81 34.98 -22.76
N THR A 55 39.33 36.12 -23.21
CA THR A 55 38.11 36.73 -22.68
C THR A 55 36.88 35.82 -22.88
N LYS A 56 36.69 35.29 -24.09
CA LYS A 56 35.57 34.37 -24.39
C LYS A 56 35.75 33.03 -23.67
N GLY A 57 36.96 32.51 -23.56
CA GLY A 57 37.27 31.28 -22.81
C GLY A 57 36.93 31.41 -21.31
N ILE A 58 37.27 32.54 -20.69
CA ILE A 58 36.91 32.83 -19.29
C ILE A 58 35.38 32.94 -19.15
N GLN A 59 34.70 33.60 -20.08
CA GLN A 59 33.20 33.69 -20.06
C GLN A 59 32.56 32.30 -20.16
N MET A 60 33.03 31.45 -21.07
CA MET A 60 32.58 30.06 -21.20
C MET A 60 32.83 29.26 -19.91
N GLY A 61 34.04 29.38 -19.31
CA GLY A 61 34.36 28.75 -18.03
C GLY A 61 33.43 29.22 -16.90
N GLY A 62 33.15 30.55 -16.85
CA GLY A 62 32.23 31.13 -15.90
C GLY A 62 30.80 30.59 -16.05
N CYS A 63 30.29 30.52 -17.29
CA CYS A 63 28.98 29.92 -17.59
C CYS A 63 28.91 28.45 -17.15
N ALA A 64 29.98 27.68 -17.44
CA ALA A 64 30.02 26.26 -17.07
C ALA A 64 30.04 26.05 -15.55
N ILE A 65 30.79 26.85 -14.80
CA ILE A 65 30.85 26.79 -13.33
C ILE A 65 29.50 27.18 -12.73
N LEU A 66 28.86 28.26 -13.21
CA LEU A 66 27.54 28.68 -12.74
C LEU A 66 26.47 27.64 -13.06
N ALA A 67 26.48 27.05 -14.27
CA ALA A 67 25.59 25.98 -14.65
C ALA A 67 25.77 24.74 -13.73
N LEU A 68 27.01 24.40 -13.38
CA LEU A 68 27.28 23.30 -12.43
C LEU A 68 26.68 23.59 -11.04
N ILE A 69 26.88 24.79 -10.49
CA ILE A 69 26.34 25.17 -9.18
C ILE A 69 24.81 25.11 -9.20
N LEU A 70 24.18 25.65 -10.25
CA LEU A 70 22.73 25.62 -10.41
C LEU A 70 22.20 24.20 -10.63
N GLY A 71 22.94 23.36 -11.35
CA GLY A 71 22.62 21.95 -11.55
C GLY A 71 22.64 21.14 -10.24
N ILE A 72 23.61 21.40 -9.37
CA ILE A 72 23.68 20.82 -8.03
C ILE A 72 22.49 21.34 -7.18
N GLY A 73 22.24 22.65 -7.23
CA GLY A 73 21.12 23.29 -6.53
C GLY A 73 19.77 22.72 -6.98
N SER A 74 19.53 22.64 -8.29
CA SER A 74 18.30 22.08 -8.87
C SER A 74 18.06 20.63 -8.45
N SER A 75 19.13 19.82 -8.44
CA SER A 75 19.08 18.43 -8.01
C SER A 75 18.72 18.29 -6.53
N LYS A 76 19.37 19.09 -5.67
CA LYS A 76 19.07 19.13 -4.22
C LYS A 76 17.62 19.53 -3.95
N PHE A 77 17.15 20.62 -4.57
CA PHE A 77 15.80 21.12 -4.35
C PHE A 77 14.74 20.17 -4.93
N SER A 78 14.98 19.55 -6.08
CA SER A 78 14.08 18.52 -6.63
C SER A 78 14.01 17.31 -5.73
N ALA A 79 15.13 16.86 -5.16
CA ALA A 79 15.15 15.74 -4.21
C ALA A 79 14.32 16.06 -2.96
N LEU A 80 14.53 17.25 -2.35
CA LEU A 80 13.77 17.68 -1.17
C LEU A 80 12.27 17.78 -1.48
N ALA A 81 11.89 18.31 -2.63
CA ALA A 81 10.49 18.41 -3.04
C ALA A 81 9.85 17.04 -3.24
N GLY A 82 10.52 16.13 -3.93
CA GLY A 82 10.02 14.77 -4.20
C GLY A 82 9.92 13.93 -2.93
N GLN A 83 10.98 13.91 -2.10
CA GLN A 83 10.99 13.15 -0.84
C GLN A 83 9.93 13.68 0.14
N GLY A 84 9.82 15.01 0.27
CA GLY A 84 8.83 15.63 1.12
C GLY A 84 7.39 15.38 0.66
N LEU A 85 7.13 15.39 -0.64
CA LEU A 85 5.83 15.01 -1.18
C LEU A 85 5.50 13.55 -0.84
N GLY A 86 6.44 12.63 -1.07
CA GLY A 86 6.25 11.22 -0.75
C GLY A 86 5.96 10.96 0.73
N ALA A 87 6.69 11.62 1.63
CA ALA A 87 6.47 11.53 3.07
C ALA A 87 5.07 12.00 3.47
N ASN A 88 4.64 13.16 2.95
CA ASN A 88 3.32 13.72 3.26
C ASN A 88 2.17 12.87 2.71
N ILE A 89 2.33 12.26 1.52
CA ILE A 89 1.31 11.36 0.96
C ILE A 89 1.21 10.10 1.81
N ARG A 90 2.35 9.45 2.16
CA ARG A 90 2.34 8.25 3.01
C ARG A 90 1.66 8.51 4.36
N MET A 91 1.96 9.67 4.98
CA MET A 91 1.33 10.04 6.23
C MET A 91 -0.19 10.21 6.08
N ALA A 92 -0.63 10.92 5.03
CA ALA A 92 -2.06 11.12 4.78
C ALA A 92 -2.79 9.81 4.45
N GLU A 93 -2.18 8.90 3.66
CA GLU A 93 -2.75 7.57 3.42
C GLU A 93 -2.82 6.74 4.70
N TYR A 94 -1.75 6.75 5.51
CA TYR A 94 -1.73 5.99 6.76
C TYR A 94 -2.75 6.50 7.78
N GLU A 95 -2.87 7.83 7.95
CA GLU A 95 -3.92 8.46 8.76
C GLU A 95 -5.32 8.06 8.28
N LYS A 96 -5.53 8.07 6.96
CA LYS A 96 -6.80 7.67 6.36
C LYS A 96 -7.12 6.20 6.62
N LEU A 97 -6.14 5.29 6.47
CA LEU A 97 -6.30 3.86 6.75
C LEU A 97 -6.62 3.59 8.22
N GLN A 98 -6.05 4.37 9.17
CA GLN A 98 -6.38 4.24 10.59
C GLN A 98 -7.82 4.66 10.90
N SER A 99 -8.43 5.50 10.06
CA SER A 99 -9.82 5.93 10.21
C SER A 99 -10.84 4.99 9.52
N TYR A 100 -10.39 3.98 8.78
CA TYR A 100 -11.25 3.04 8.08
C TYR A 100 -12.01 2.13 9.05
N SER A 101 -13.25 1.82 8.69
CA SER A 101 -14.01 0.72 9.28
C SER A 101 -13.52 -0.64 8.74
N PHE A 102 -14.04 -1.72 9.30
CA PHE A 102 -13.79 -3.07 8.77
C PHE A 102 -14.33 -3.22 7.34
N SER A 103 -15.51 -2.67 7.06
CA SER A 103 -16.12 -2.67 5.73
C SER A 103 -15.21 -1.98 4.70
N ASN A 104 -14.65 -0.81 5.03
CA ASN A 104 -13.69 -0.13 4.16
C ASN A 104 -12.43 -0.98 3.90
N ILE A 105 -11.90 -1.65 4.95
CA ILE A 105 -10.71 -2.51 4.81
C ILE A 105 -11.01 -3.72 3.92
N ASP A 106 -12.20 -4.31 4.03
CA ASP A 106 -12.62 -5.47 3.23
C ASP A 106 -12.73 -5.15 1.74
N HIS A 107 -12.97 -3.88 1.36
CA HIS A 107 -12.93 -3.43 -0.04
C HIS A 107 -11.53 -3.57 -0.67
N PHE A 108 -10.48 -3.52 0.14
CA PHE A 108 -9.10 -3.54 -0.34
C PHE A 108 -8.37 -4.82 0.08
N ARG A 109 -7.54 -5.35 -0.82
CA ARG A 109 -6.57 -6.37 -0.40
C ARG A 109 -5.42 -5.71 0.34
N VAL A 110 -5.01 -6.24 1.48
CA VAL A 110 -3.88 -5.73 2.29
C VAL A 110 -2.61 -5.54 1.44
N SER A 111 -2.29 -6.50 0.57
CA SER A 111 -1.15 -6.39 -0.35
C SER A 111 -1.25 -5.19 -1.30
N SER A 112 -2.47 -4.84 -1.73
CA SER A 112 -2.72 -3.65 -2.57
C SER A 112 -2.51 -2.36 -1.79
N LEU A 113 -2.95 -2.28 -0.54
CA LEU A 113 -2.73 -1.12 0.34
C LEU A 113 -1.23 -0.90 0.61
N VAL A 114 -0.49 -1.97 0.89
CA VAL A 114 0.97 -1.91 1.05
C VAL A 114 1.64 -1.38 -0.23
N THR A 115 1.20 -1.84 -1.42
CA THR A 115 1.73 -1.35 -2.71
C THR A 115 1.46 0.15 -2.91
N ARG A 116 0.29 0.64 -2.51
CA ARG A 116 -0.08 2.07 -2.59
C ARG A 116 0.80 2.93 -1.70
N LEU A 117 0.99 2.52 -0.43
CA LEU A 117 1.87 3.22 0.53
C LEU A 117 3.36 3.19 0.14
N THR A 118 3.80 2.22 -0.66
CA THR A 118 5.21 2.02 -1.01
C THR A 118 5.50 2.39 -2.46
N SER A 119 5.23 1.49 -3.39
CA SER A 119 5.61 1.61 -4.80
C SER A 119 4.87 2.73 -5.51
N ASP A 120 3.57 2.93 -5.25
CA ASP A 120 2.79 3.98 -5.91
C ASP A 120 3.21 5.37 -5.45
N VAL A 121 3.42 5.56 -4.14
CA VAL A 121 3.98 6.82 -3.62
C VAL A 121 5.38 7.06 -4.18
N THR A 122 6.22 6.02 -4.30
CA THR A 122 7.56 6.15 -4.89
C THR A 122 7.51 6.57 -6.35
N ASN A 123 6.54 6.08 -7.15
CA ASN A 123 6.35 6.51 -8.54
C ASN A 123 6.01 8.01 -8.63
N ILE A 124 5.13 8.51 -7.77
CA ILE A 124 4.81 9.95 -7.70
C ILE A 124 6.02 10.75 -7.21
N GLN A 125 6.67 10.30 -6.16
CA GLN A 125 7.88 10.91 -5.61
C GLN A 125 8.95 11.07 -6.70
N ASN A 126 9.20 10.03 -7.50
CA ASN A 126 10.18 10.05 -8.59
C ASN A 126 9.79 11.02 -9.70
N SER A 127 8.49 11.23 -9.97
CA SER A 127 8.04 12.20 -10.98
C SER A 127 8.32 13.65 -10.58
N VAL A 128 8.46 13.93 -9.29
CA VAL A 128 8.75 15.27 -8.74
C VAL A 128 10.20 15.40 -8.29
N SER A 129 10.94 14.31 -8.14
CA SER A 129 12.35 14.30 -7.75
C SER A 129 13.28 14.58 -8.95
N ILE A 130 14.57 14.35 -8.75
CA ILE A 130 15.62 14.52 -9.77
C ILE A 130 15.27 13.81 -11.08
N THR A 131 14.70 12.60 -10.98
CA THR A 131 14.38 11.75 -12.14
C THR A 131 13.27 12.31 -13.01
N GLY A 132 12.33 13.05 -12.42
CA GLY A 132 11.17 13.61 -13.14
C GLY A 132 11.27 15.11 -13.39
N MET A 133 11.45 15.91 -12.34
CA MET A 133 11.38 17.37 -12.43
C MET A 133 12.46 17.96 -13.33
N ARG A 134 13.69 17.44 -13.24
CA ARG A 134 14.81 17.95 -14.05
C ARG A 134 14.60 17.69 -15.56
N PRO A 135 14.34 16.46 -16.04
CA PRO A 135 14.01 16.23 -17.44
C PRO A 135 12.75 16.94 -17.90
N PHE A 136 11.69 16.98 -17.07
CA PHE A 136 10.43 17.64 -17.38
C PHE A 136 10.57 19.15 -17.52
N GLY A 137 11.35 19.80 -16.65
CA GLY A 137 11.61 21.24 -16.71
C GLY A 137 12.62 21.61 -17.79
N ARG A 138 13.71 20.81 -17.90
CA ARG A 138 14.85 21.11 -18.79
C ARG A 138 14.55 20.84 -20.26
N SER A 139 14.00 19.65 -20.61
CA SER A 139 13.89 19.24 -22.02
C SER A 139 12.98 20.14 -22.86
N PRO A 140 11.78 20.56 -22.41
CA PRO A 140 10.95 21.49 -23.16
C PRO A 140 11.59 22.86 -23.34
N VAL A 141 12.23 23.39 -22.27
CA VAL A 141 12.90 24.69 -22.32
C VAL A 141 14.11 24.64 -23.27
N MET A 142 14.93 23.58 -23.15
CA MET A 142 16.04 23.35 -24.09
C MET A 142 15.57 23.28 -25.54
N LEU A 143 14.50 22.51 -25.81
CA LEU A 143 13.96 22.36 -27.15
C LEU A 143 13.52 23.72 -27.73
N ILE A 144 12.73 24.49 -26.98
CA ILE A 144 12.20 25.78 -27.43
C ILE A 144 13.34 26.80 -27.61
N VAL A 145 14.17 26.98 -26.57
CA VAL A 145 15.21 28.01 -26.60
C VAL A 145 16.31 27.67 -27.61
N ALA A 146 16.79 26.41 -27.66
CA ALA A 146 17.82 26.01 -28.64
C ALA A 146 17.30 26.15 -30.09
N THR A 147 16.04 25.81 -30.35
CA THR A 147 15.43 26.01 -31.66
C THR A 147 15.33 27.51 -32.01
N SER A 148 14.91 28.34 -31.06
CA SER A 148 14.85 29.81 -31.28
C SER A 148 16.23 30.40 -31.55
N VAL A 149 17.25 29.96 -30.80
CA VAL A 149 18.63 30.42 -31.05
C VAL A 149 19.14 29.93 -32.41
N ALA A 150 18.87 28.68 -32.80
CA ALA A 150 19.25 28.16 -34.11
C ALA A 150 18.62 28.99 -35.26
N PHE A 151 17.35 29.38 -35.13
CA PHE A 151 16.69 30.29 -36.10
C PHE A 151 17.33 31.69 -36.12
N SER A 152 17.82 32.20 -35.02
CA SER A 152 18.49 33.51 -34.95
C SER A 152 19.89 33.49 -35.58
N ILE A 153 20.59 32.33 -35.57
CA ILE A 153 21.88 32.18 -36.22
C ILE A 153 21.72 32.16 -37.75
N ASN A 154 20.90 31.26 -38.27
CA ASN A 154 20.62 31.18 -39.69
C ASN A 154 19.30 30.49 -39.95
N SER A 155 18.32 31.25 -40.48
CA SER A 155 16.96 30.75 -40.74
C SER A 155 16.91 29.66 -41.80
N THR A 156 17.80 29.72 -42.82
CA THR A 156 17.85 28.73 -43.89
C THR A 156 18.31 27.35 -43.37
N LEU A 157 19.36 27.33 -42.55
CA LEU A 157 19.81 26.10 -41.90
C LEU A 157 18.77 25.59 -40.89
N ALA A 158 18.08 26.47 -40.19
CA ALA A 158 17.05 26.08 -39.21
C ALA A 158 15.85 25.39 -39.86
N LEU A 159 15.57 25.58 -41.17
CA LEU A 159 14.56 24.81 -41.89
C LEU A 159 14.84 23.29 -41.89
N VAL A 160 16.09 22.86 -41.73
CA VAL A 160 16.40 21.44 -41.60
C VAL A 160 15.68 20.83 -40.37
N PHE A 161 15.45 21.60 -39.30
CA PHE A 161 14.68 21.13 -38.16
C PHE A 161 13.20 20.91 -38.46
N LEU A 162 12.65 21.69 -39.39
CA LEU A 162 11.26 21.53 -39.81
C LEU A 162 11.02 20.17 -40.48
N VAL A 163 12.05 19.57 -41.03
CA VAL A 163 12.03 18.21 -41.61
C VAL A 163 12.49 17.16 -40.60
N ALA A 164 13.60 17.41 -39.91
CA ALA A 164 14.20 16.44 -39.01
C ALA A 164 13.34 16.13 -37.77
N LEU A 165 12.72 17.15 -37.14
CA LEU A 165 11.92 16.95 -35.92
C LEU A 165 10.63 16.14 -36.19
N PRO A 166 9.82 16.41 -37.24
CA PRO A 166 8.68 15.55 -37.55
C PRO A 166 9.07 14.10 -37.89
N ILE A 167 10.17 13.89 -38.62
CA ILE A 167 10.67 12.54 -38.94
C ILE A 167 11.05 11.82 -37.67
N LEU A 168 11.79 12.47 -36.77
CA LEU A 168 12.18 11.89 -35.48
C LEU A 168 10.94 11.59 -34.60
N ALA A 169 9.99 12.52 -34.54
CA ALA A 169 8.76 12.34 -33.80
C ALA A 169 7.90 11.18 -34.36
N ALA A 170 7.74 11.12 -35.68
CA ALA A 170 7.01 10.05 -36.35
C ALA A 170 7.66 8.67 -36.09
N MET A 171 8.99 8.61 -36.14
CA MET A 171 9.75 7.39 -35.88
C MET A 171 9.62 6.96 -34.41
N LEU A 172 9.71 7.90 -33.44
CA LEU A 172 9.46 7.63 -32.04
C LEU A 172 8.08 7.05 -31.80
N ILE A 173 7.04 7.68 -32.38
CA ILE A 173 5.67 7.20 -32.27
C ILE A 173 5.52 5.80 -32.85
N ALA A 174 6.06 5.55 -34.03
CA ALA A 174 6.03 4.24 -34.69
C ALA A 174 6.70 3.17 -33.82
N ILE A 175 7.86 3.47 -33.25
CA ILE A 175 8.60 2.58 -32.36
C ILE A 175 7.78 2.29 -31.09
N ILE A 176 7.21 3.31 -30.44
CA ILE A 176 6.40 3.15 -29.24
C ILE A 176 5.17 2.28 -29.52
N VAL A 177 4.46 2.55 -30.61
CA VAL A 177 3.26 1.78 -30.99
C VAL A 177 3.62 0.32 -31.29
N HIS A 178 4.75 0.07 -31.94
CA HIS A 178 5.21 -1.29 -32.25
C HIS A 178 5.70 -2.06 -31.01
N ILE A 179 6.44 -1.40 -30.13
CA ILE A 179 7.06 -2.06 -28.97
C ILE A 179 6.04 -2.28 -27.83
N ARG A 180 5.08 -1.39 -27.66
CA ARG A 180 4.08 -1.47 -26.56
C ARG A 180 3.41 -2.85 -26.44
N PRO A 181 2.84 -3.47 -27.49
CA PRO A 181 2.20 -4.77 -27.38
C PRO A 181 3.20 -5.91 -27.04
N LEU A 182 4.47 -5.78 -27.44
CA LEU A 182 5.51 -6.76 -27.12
C LEU A 182 5.85 -6.70 -25.61
N TYR A 183 5.99 -5.49 -25.06
CA TYR A 183 6.19 -5.32 -23.61
C TYR A 183 4.99 -5.79 -22.79
N THR A 184 3.75 -5.60 -23.28
CA THR A 184 2.56 -6.13 -22.60
C THR A 184 2.60 -7.67 -22.55
N LYS A 185 2.95 -8.33 -23.66
CA LYS A 185 3.09 -9.80 -23.69
C LYS A 185 4.21 -10.31 -22.78
N MET A 186 5.35 -9.60 -22.74
CA MET A 186 6.44 -9.91 -21.82
C MET A 186 5.98 -9.75 -20.36
N GLN A 187 5.25 -8.67 -20.04
CA GLN A 187 4.72 -8.47 -18.69
C GLN A 187 3.75 -9.59 -18.28
N THR A 188 2.84 -10.00 -19.17
CA THR A 188 1.94 -11.14 -18.90
C THR A 188 2.72 -12.43 -18.63
N ALA A 189 3.84 -12.66 -19.35
CA ALA A 189 4.69 -13.80 -19.09
C ALA A 189 5.42 -13.72 -17.75
N ILE A 190 5.85 -12.52 -17.32
CA ILE A 190 6.43 -12.28 -15.99
C ILE A 190 5.39 -12.57 -14.90
N ASP A 191 4.16 -12.09 -15.08
CA ASP A 191 3.08 -12.30 -14.11
C ASP A 191 2.74 -13.79 -13.96
N LEU A 192 2.75 -14.55 -15.08
CA LEU A 192 2.58 -16.01 -15.06
C LEU A 192 3.72 -16.70 -14.31
N LEU A 193 4.97 -16.31 -14.56
CA LEU A 193 6.14 -16.85 -13.84
C LEU A 193 6.03 -16.58 -12.33
N ASN A 194 5.74 -15.33 -11.96
CA ASN A 194 5.60 -14.93 -10.55
C ASN A 194 4.48 -15.72 -9.86
N ARG A 195 3.37 -15.95 -10.55
CA ARG A 195 2.27 -16.78 -10.05
C ARG A 195 2.71 -18.22 -9.83
N THR A 196 3.36 -18.84 -10.82
CA THR A 196 3.84 -20.24 -10.74
C THR A 196 4.83 -20.41 -9.59
N VAL A 197 5.81 -19.49 -9.44
CA VAL A 197 6.78 -19.51 -8.34
C VAL A 197 6.08 -19.29 -7.00
N GLY A 198 5.15 -18.34 -6.92
CA GLY A 198 4.40 -18.04 -5.70
C GLY A 198 3.55 -19.23 -5.24
N GLU A 199 2.87 -19.91 -6.14
CA GLU A 199 2.10 -21.13 -5.87
C GLU A 199 3.02 -22.25 -5.34
N ASN A 200 4.15 -22.51 -6.00
CA ASN A 200 5.11 -23.54 -5.61
C ASN A 200 5.70 -23.25 -4.22
N LEU A 201 6.19 -22.03 -3.97
CA LEU A 201 6.79 -21.67 -2.68
C LEU A 201 5.78 -21.72 -1.54
N THR A 202 4.55 -21.32 -1.77
CA THR A 202 3.47 -21.42 -0.78
C THR A 202 3.15 -22.88 -0.45
N ALA A 203 3.13 -23.74 -1.48
CA ALA A 203 2.83 -25.16 -1.35
C ALA A 203 4.09 -26.04 -1.23
N ILE A 204 5.27 -25.50 -0.95
CA ILE A 204 6.55 -26.24 -1.04
C ILE A 204 6.58 -27.50 -0.15
N ARG A 205 5.92 -27.46 1.01
CA ARG A 205 5.81 -28.62 1.89
C ARG A 205 5.00 -29.75 1.25
N VAL A 206 3.94 -29.41 0.51
CA VAL A 206 3.13 -30.38 -0.24
C VAL A 206 3.95 -30.97 -1.39
N VAL A 207 4.62 -30.13 -2.18
CA VAL A 207 5.50 -30.57 -3.27
C VAL A 207 6.56 -31.56 -2.75
N LYS A 208 7.17 -31.27 -1.60
CA LYS A 208 8.16 -32.16 -0.96
C LYS A 208 7.53 -33.43 -0.42
N ALA A 209 6.37 -33.34 0.24
CA ALA A 209 5.69 -34.51 0.82
C ALA A 209 5.21 -35.51 -0.26
N TYR A 210 4.78 -35.00 -1.42
CA TYR A 210 4.33 -35.84 -2.53
C TYR A 210 5.43 -36.17 -3.54
N VAL A 211 6.69 -35.74 -3.29
CA VAL A 211 7.85 -35.99 -4.18
C VAL A 211 7.59 -35.51 -5.62
N ARG A 212 6.92 -34.35 -5.78
CA ARG A 212 6.55 -33.79 -7.09
C ARG A 212 7.50 -32.69 -7.57
N GLY A 213 8.76 -32.70 -7.13
CA GLY A 213 9.76 -31.71 -7.52
C GLY A 213 10.00 -31.66 -9.03
N ASP A 214 10.11 -32.82 -9.68
CA ASP A 214 10.37 -32.90 -11.13
C ASP A 214 9.21 -32.34 -11.96
N TYR A 215 7.97 -32.62 -11.56
CA TYR A 215 6.77 -32.05 -12.19
C TYR A 215 6.74 -30.52 -12.10
N GLU A 216 7.04 -29.97 -10.92
CA GLU A 216 7.09 -28.51 -10.75
C GLU A 216 8.26 -27.88 -11.50
N LEU A 217 9.36 -28.60 -11.67
CA LEU A 217 10.50 -28.14 -12.48
C LEU A 217 10.12 -28.05 -13.97
N GLU A 218 9.46 -29.08 -14.51
CA GLU A 218 8.97 -29.09 -15.90
C GLU A 218 7.97 -27.94 -16.16
N LYS A 219 7.01 -27.74 -15.25
CA LYS A 219 6.04 -26.64 -15.28
C LYS A 219 6.74 -25.26 -15.27
N PHE A 220 7.76 -25.12 -14.42
CA PHE A 220 8.55 -23.89 -14.35
C PHE A 220 9.35 -23.66 -15.63
N GLU A 221 9.96 -24.70 -16.20
CA GLU A 221 10.75 -24.62 -17.43
C GLU A 221 9.91 -24.14 -18.61
N GLU A 222 8.67 -24.65 -18.76
CA GLU A 222 7.73 -24.19 -19.80
C GLU A 222 7.42 -22.68 -19.67
N VAL A 223 7.09 -22.23 -18.46
CA VAL A 223 6.76 -20.82 -18.19
C VAL A 223 7.97 -19.93 -18.39
N ASN A 224 9.15 -20.37 -17.94
CA ASN A 224 10.42 -19.66 -18.10
C ASN A 224 10.85 -19.53 -19.56
N ASP A 225 10.66 -20.60 -20.37
CA ASP A 225 10.95 -20.56 -21.81
C ASP A 225 9.98 -19.63 -22.56
N ASN A 226 8.71 -19.60 -22.16
CA ASN A 226 7.75 -18.61 -22.68
C ASN A 226 8.19 -17.19 -22.36
N LEU A 227 8.57 -16.89 -21.10
CA LEU A 227 9.10 -15.58 -20.72
C LEU A 227 10.34 -15.21 -21.54
N LYS A 228 11.28 -16.14 -21.69
CA LYS A 228 12.46 -15.96 -22.54
C LYS A 228 12.08 -15.55 -23.97
N LYS A 229 11.16 -16.29 -24.61
CA LYS A 229 10.69 -16.01 -25.98
C LYS A 229 10.04 -14.64 -26.13
N GLN A 230 9.18 -14.24 -25.16
CA GLN A 230 8.53 -12.94 -25.18
C GLN A 230 9.53 -11.81 -24.92
N SER A 231 10.46 -12.01 -23.99
CA SER A 231 11.52 -11.05 -23.68
C SER A 231 12.46 -10.85 -24.88
N GLU A 232 12.89 -11.91 -25.53
CA GLU A 232 13.72 -11.80 -26.74
C GLU A 232 13.03 -11.00 -27.85
N LYS A 233 11.74 -11.21 -28.11
CA LYS A 233 10.98 -10.44 -29.09
C LYS A 233 10.91 -8.96 -28.73
N ALA A 234 10.61 -8.66 -27.47
CA ALA A 234 10.52 -7.29 -26.96
C ALA A 234 11.87 -6.57 -27.05
N PHE A 235 12.94 -7.21 -26.56
CA PHE A 235 14.27 -6.61 -26.56
C PHE A 235 14.90 -6.51 -27.96
N LYS A 236 14.73 -7.48 -28.84
CA LYS A 236 15.17 -7.40 -30.25
C LYS A 236 14.55 -6.18 -30.96
N SER A 237 13.27 -5.89 -30.71
CA SER A 237 12.61 -4.70 -31.26
C SER A 237 13.10 -3.42 -30.57
N ALA A 238 13.31 -3.45 -29.25
CA ALA A 238 13.76 -2.29 -28.48
C ALA A 238 15.19 -1.85 -28.84
N VAL A 239 16.10 -2.81 -29.11
CA VAL A 239 17.48 -2.53 -29.50
C VAL A 239 17.56 -1.69 -30.78
N LEU A 240 16.60 -1.85 -31.71
CA LEU A 240 16.57 -1.07 -32.96
C LEU A 240 16.31 0.43 -32.72
N ASN A 241 15.80 0.81 -31.54
CA ASN A 241 15.49 2.21 -31.24
C ASN A 241 16.73 3.11 -31.29
N MET A 242 17.81 2.72 -30.63
CA MET A 242 19.03 3.53 -30.60
C MET A 242 19.69 3.72 -31.98
N PRO A 243 19.92 2.67 -32.79
CA PRO A 243 20.45 2.83 -34.15
C PRO A 243 19.55 3.68 -35.07
N ALA A 244 18.22 3.50 -34.96
CA ALA A 244 17.27 4.28 -35.75
C ALA A 244 17.34 5.77 -35.40
N MET A 245 17.40 6.11 -34.11
CA MET A 245 17.58 7.49 -33.66
C MET A 245 18.92 8.07 -34.10
N GLN A 246 20.00 7.30 -33.97
CA GLN A 246 21.34 7.72 -34.42
C GLN A 246 21.36 7.97 -35.94
N LEU A 247 20.67 7.16 -36.73
CA LEU A 247 20.59 7.36 -38.17
C LEU A 247 19.97 8.73 -38.52
N VAL A 248 18.84 9.08 -37.89
CA VAL A 248 18.23 10.42 -38.13
C VAL A 248 19.14 11.53 -37.65
N MET A 249 19.77 11.38 -36.48
CA MET A 249 20.70 12.36 -35.92
C MET A 249 21.88 12.61 -36.87
N TYR A 250 22.58 11.54 -37.30
CA TYR A 250 23.74 11.68 -38.19
C TYR A 250 23.34 12.16 -39.60
N SER A 251 22.18 11.75 -40.12
CA SER A 251 21.64 12.27 -41.38
C SER A 251 21.35 13.77 -41.30
N THR A 252 20.79 14.22 -40.15
CA THR A 252 20.56 15.65 -39.90
C THR A 252 21.86 16.43 -39.83
N ILE A 253 22.87 15.91 -39.09
CA ILE A 253 24.20 16.50 -38.99
C ILE A 253 24.87 16.60 -40.39
N LEU A 254 24.80 15.53 -41.19
CA LEU A 254 25.35 15.50 -42.52
C LEU A 254 24.66 16.53 -43.43
N GLY A 255 23.33 16.62 -43.39
CA GLY A 255 22.56 17.64 -44.12
C GLY A 255 22.97 19.07 -43.77
N ILE A 256 23.18 19.34 -42.47
CA ILE A 256 23.59 20.65 -41.97
C ILE A 256 25.04 20.94 -42.38
N LEU A 257 25.93 19.97 -42.36
CA LEU A 257 27.31 20.14 -42.81
C LEU A 257 27.39 20.44 -44.31
N LEU A 258 26.58 19.75 -45.13
CA LEU A 258 26.53 20.00 -46.59
C LEU A 258 26.00 21.38 -46.92
N LEU A 259 24.84 21.73 -46.37
CA LEU A 259 24.19 23.03 -46.60
C LEU A 259 24.97 24.17 -45.94
N GLY A 260 25.40 23.98 -44.68
CA GLY A 260 26.17 24.98 -43.95
C GLY A 260 27.55 25.21 -44.55
N GLY A 261 28.20 24.15 -45.03
CA GLY A 261 29.47 24.27 -45.75
C GLY A 261 29.35 25.11 -47.05
N GLN A 262 28.25 24.98 -47.77
CA GLN A 262 27.94 25.85 -48.92
C GLN A 262 27.76 27.31 -48.51
N LEU A 263 27.02 27.58 -47.42
CA LEU A 263 26.82 28.92 -46.89
C LEU A 263 28.12 29.57 -46.39
N VAL A 264 28.97 28.77 -45.76
CA VAL A 264 30.32 29.23 -45.33
C VAL A 264 31.18 29.60 -46.56
N LYS A 265 31.14 28.78 -47.63
CA LYS A 265 31.83 29.09 -48.90
C LYS A 265 31.34 30.36 -49.56
N LEU A 266 30.05 30.67 -49.43
CA LEU A 266 29.45 31.90 -49.96
C LEU A 266 29.69 33.13 -49.07
N GLY A 267 30.29 32.95 -47.89
CA GLY A 267 30.53 34.01 -46.91
C GLY A 267 29.26 34.46 -46.13
N GLU A 268 28.17 33.69 -46.23
CA GLU A 268 26.90 33.97 -45.54
C GLU A 268 26.83 33.40 -44.12
N LEU A 269 27.79 32.52 -43.73
CA LEU A 269 27.86 31.88 -42.43
C LEU A 269 29.31 31.80 -41.97
N GLY A 270 29.58 32.07 -40.64
CA GLY A 270 30.89 31.85 -40.04
C GLY A 270 31.12 30.36 -39.72
N ILE A 271 32.40 29.95 -39.67
CA ILE A 271 32.77 28.56 -39.26
C ILE A 271 32.37 28.30 -37.83
N GLY A 272 32.54 29.27 -36.93
CA GLY A 272 32.12 29.20 -35.55
C GLY A 272 30.61 29.10 -35.40
N GLN A 273 29.84 29.86 -36.21
CA GLN A 273 28.39 29.77 -36.27
C GLN A 273 27.93 28.37 -36.71
N LEU A 274 28.57 27.76 -37.72
CA LEU A 274 28.27 26.39 -38.15
C LEU A 274 28.55 25.39 -37.05
N THR A 275 29.66 25.52 -36.32
CA THR A 275 30.03 24.64 -35.21
C THR A 275 29.04 24.75 -34.06
N SER A 276 28.63 25.97 -33.71
CA SER A 276 27.61 26.16 -32.66
C SER A 276 26.23 25.63 -33.07
N PHE A 277 25.86 25.78 -34.35
CA PHE A 277 24.64 25.23 -34.91
C PHE A 277 24.60 23.69 -34.76
N LEU A 278 25.70 22.99 -35.04
CA LEU A 278 25.79 21.55 -34.83
C LEU A 278 25.62 21.16 -33.36
N SER A 279 26.17 21.98 -32.44
CA SER A 279 25.93 21.77 -31.00
C SER A 279 24.46 21.89 -30.61
N TYR A 280 23.74 22.89 -31.14
CA TYR A 280 22.30 23.05 -30.92
C TYR A 280 21.48 21.90 -31.51
N VAL A 281 21.87 21.34 -32.66
CA VAL A 281 21.24 20.13 -33.22
C VAL A 281 21.29 18.98 -32.25
N LEU A 282 22.46 18.71 -31.69
CA LEU A 282 22.64 17.64 -30.69
C LEU A 282 21.78 17.88 -29.45
N ILE A 283 21.73 19.11 -28.95
CA ILE A 283 20.91 19.49 -27.80
C ILE A 283 19.42 19.28 -28.09
N ILE A 284 18.93 19.74 -29.26
CA ILE A 284 17.52 19.62 -29.67
C ILE A 284 17.12 18.16 -29.78
N LEU A 285 17.91 17.34 -30.49
CA LEU A 285 17.60 15.93 -30.72
C LEU A 285 17.65 15.12 -29.40
N ASN A 286 18.63 15.37 -28.53
CA ASN A 286 18.70 14.74 -27.21
C ASN A 286 17.54 15.16 -26.30
N SER A 287 17.12 16.43 -26.35
CA SER A 287 15.99 16.92 -25.58
C SER A 287 14.67 16.24 -25.99
N LEU A 288 14.48 16.00 -27.29
CA LEU A 288 13.30 15.28 -27.79
C LEU A 288 13.29 13.81 -27.33
N MET A 289 14.45 13.13 -27.34
CA MET A 289 14.56 11.76 -26.82
C MET A 289 14.25 11.69 -25.31
N MET A 290 14.75 12.66 -24.52
CA MET A 290 14.44 12.74 -23.10
C MET A 290 12.94 12.96 -22.82
N MET A 291 12.26 13.76 -23.63
CA MET A 291 10.80 13.97 -23.49
C MET A 291 10.00 12.67 -23.61
N SER A 292 10.42 11.73 -24.45
CA SER A 292 9.77 10.42 -24.57
C SER A 292 9.81 9.65 -23.24
N ASN A 293 10.94 9.63 -22.55
CA ASN A 293 11.10 8.98 -21.25
C ASN A 293 10.25 9.65 -20.16
N VAL A 294 10.20 10.98 -20.16
CA VAL A 294 9.37 11.76 -19.23
C VAL A 294 7.88 11.41 -19.41
N PHE A 295 7.42 11.28 -20.64
CA PHE A 295 6.03 10.92 -20.94
C PHE A 295 5.66 9.54 -20.40
N LEU A 296 6.53 8.53 -20.58
CA LEU A 296 6.32 7.19 -20.04
C LEU A 296 6.28 7.18 -18.51
N MET A 297 7.18 7.92 -17.87
CA MET A 297 7.22 8.05 -16.42
C MET A 297 5.95 8.75 -15.90
N MET A 298 5.49 9.82 -16.55
CA MET A 298 4.28 10.54 -16.17
C MET A 298 3.04 9.66 -16.27
N THR A 299 2.93 8.81 -17.29
CA THR A 299 1.83 7.85 -17.43
C THR A 299 1.76 6.88 -16.24
N ARG A 300 2.91 6.36 -15.78
CA ARG A 300 2.98 5.50 -14.60
C ARG A 300 2.58 6.25 -13.32
N SER A 301 3.08 7.47 -13.16
CA SER A 301 2.75 8.31 -11.98
C SER A 301 1.28 8.68 -11.93
N LEU A 302 0.63 8.91 -13.08
CA LEU A 302 -0.81 9.16 -13.15
C LEU A 302 -1.61 7.93 -12.71
N ALA A 303 -1.24 6.73 -13.16
CA ALA A 303 -1.88 5.49 -12.73
C ALA A 303 -1.71 5.24 -11.22
N SER A 304 -0.49 5.44 -10.69
CA SER A 304 -0.22 5.34 -9.25
C SER A 304 -1.01 6.38 -8.45
N GLY A 305 -1.09 7.61 -8.97
CA GLY A 305 -1.87 8.69 -8.36
C GLY A 305 -3.37 8.38 -8.28
N ALA A 306 -3.93 7.71 -9.30
CA ALA A 306 -5.33 7.29 -9.28
C ALA A 306 -5.61 6.29 -8.15
N ARG A 307 -4.72 5.30 -7.96
CA ARG A 307 -4.84 4.30 -6.88
C ARG A 307 -4.68 4.89 -5.48
N ILE A 308 -3.78 5.87 -5.31
CA ILE A 308 -3.63 6.61 -4.04
C ILE A 308 -4.88 7.42 -3.74
N MET A 309 -5.43 8.10 -4.76
CA MET A 309 -6.66 8.88 -4.58
C MET A 309 -7.87 8.02 -4.26
N GLU A 310 -7.94 6.79 -4.75
CA GLU A 310 -8.98 5.83 -4.39
C GLU A 310 -8.98 5.56 -2.88
N VAL A 311 -7.81 5.39 -2.25
CA VAL A 311 -7.71 5.26 -0.79
C VAL A 311 -8.10 6.56 -0.08
N LEU A 312 -7.58 7.71 -0.53
CA LEU A 312 -7.82 8.98 0.15
C LEU A 312 -9.27 9.48 0.01
N ASP A 313 -9.98 9.06 -1.05
CA ASP A 313 -11.35 9.46 -1.37
C ASP A 313 -12.40 8.47 -0.84
N GLU A 314 -11.96 7.28 -0.36
CA GLU A 314 -12.87 6.29 0.22
C GLU A 314 -13.70 6.90 1.35
N LYS A 315 -15.01 6.72 1.27
CA LYS A 315 -15.93 7.22 2.30
C LYS A 315 -15.88 6.29 3.51
N ILE A 316 -15.70 6.87 4.68
CA ILE A 316 -15.80 6.17 5.94
C ILE A 316 -17.29 5.98 6.22
N ASP A 317 -17.73 4.73 6.36
CA ASP A 317 -19.15 4.38 6.58
C ASP A 317 -19.55 4.46 8.06
N ILE A 318 -18.61 4.19 8.99
CA ILE A 318 -18.85 4.27 10.42
C ILE A 318 -18.21 5.55 10.97
N THR A 319 -19.06 6.47 11.47
CA THR A 319 -18.64 7.77 12.03
C THR A 319 -19.28 8.01 13.39
N ASP A 320 -18.77 8.98 14.13
CA ASP A 320 -19.32 9.42 15.43
C ASP A 320 -20.33 10.56 15.29
N GLU A 321 -20.96 10.75 14.11
CA GLU A 321 -21.89 11.87 13.88
C GLU A 321 -23.13 11.85 14.77
N LEU A 322 -23.59 10.66 15.18
CA LEU A 322 -24.72 10.48 16.08
C LEU A 322 -24.30 10.30 17.55
N ALA A 323 -22.99 10.31 17.82
CA ALA A 323 -22.45 10.00 19.13
C ALA A 323 -22.79 11.08 20.16
N ARG A 324 -23.16 10.62 21.35
CA ARG A 324 -23.33 11.44 22.57
C ARG A 324 -22.18 11.16 23.52
N ASP A 325 -21.82 12.08 24.37
CA ASP A 325 -20.74 11.89 25.37
C ASP A 325 -21.22 10.98 26.52
N ILE A 326 -21.34 9.69 26.21
CA ILE A 326 -21.76 8.62 27.12
C ILE A 326 -20.76 7.47 27.12
N SER A 327 -20.76 6.69 28.18
CA SER A 327 -19.91 5.50 28.33
C SER A 327 -20.74 4.29 28.72
N VAL A 328 -20.26 3.10 28.41
CA VAL A 328 -20.87 1.83 28.81
C VAL A 328 -20.57 1.60 30.30
N GLU A 329 -21.60 1.37 31.10
CA GLU A 329 -21.46 1.23 32.55
C GLU A 329 -21.65 -0.21 33.03
N ARG A 330 -22.68 -0.91 32.52
CA ARG A 330 -23.12 -2.23 33.02
C ARG A 330 -22.77 -3.38 32.10
N GLY A 331 -22.79 -3.14 30.77
CA GLY A 331 -22.55 -4.18 29.77
C GLY A 331 -23.78 -5.07 29.51
N GLU A 332 -24.98 -4.52 29.63
CA GLU A 332 -26.24 -5.11 29.15
C GLU A 332 -26.29 -5.05 27.62
N ILE A 333 -26.74 -6.11 26.94
CA ILE A 333 -26.75 -6.17 25.47
C ILE A 333 -28.13 -6.60 24.99
N GLU A 334 -28.67 -5.85 24.03
CA GLU A 334 -29.96 -6.16 23.40
C GLU A 334 -29.80 -6.11 21.87
N PHE A 335 -30.29 -7.17 21.20
CA PHE A 335 -30.52 -7.20 19.76
C PHE A 335 -32.01 -7.14 19.52
N ASP A 336 -32.44 -6.22 18.68
CA ASP A 336 -33.86 -5.95 18.41
C ASP A 336 -34.11 -6.00 16.91
N HIS A 337 -34.67 -7.12 16.42
CA HIS A 337 -34.97 -7.42 15.01
C HIS A 337 -33.82 -7.13 14.03
N VAL A 338 -32.63 -7.55 14.36
CA VAL A 338 -31.43 -7.24 13.59
C VAL A 338 -31.30 -8.10 12.33
N ASN A 339 -31.18 -7.41 11.18
CA ASN A 339 -30.80 -7.98 9.89
C ASN A 339 -29.47 -7.41 9.45
N PHE A 340 -28.57 -8.27 8.95
CA PHE A 340 -27.22 -7.85 8.52
C PHE A 340 -26.74 -8.59 7.29
N LYS A 341 -26.10 -7.85 6.38
CA LYS A 341 -25.35 -8.34 5.22
C LYS A 341 -24.09 -7.49 5.00
N TYR A 342 -22.99 -8.12 4.55
CA TYR A 342 -21.72 -7.43 4.33
C TYR A 342 -21.72 -6.50 3.11
N LYS A 343 -22.56 -6.78 2.11
CA LYS A 343 -22.67 -5.99 0.88
C LYS A 343 -24.12 -5.61 0.66
N GLU A 344 -24.39 -4.36 0.35
CA GLU A 344 -25.76 -3.90 0.11
C GLU A 344 -26.44 -4.62 -1.06
N GLU A 345 -25.65 -5.00 -2.08
CA GLU A 345 -26.15 -5.70 -3.26
C GLU A 345 -26.46 -7.19 -3.03
N ALA A 346 -26.08 -7.75 -1.88
CA ALA A 346 -26.37 -9.16 -1.58
C ALA A 346 -27.89 -9.39 -1.46
N GLU A 347 -28.38 -10.46 -2.09
CA GLU A 347 -29.81 -10.80 -2.07
C GLU A 347 -30.25 -11.34 -0.70
N GLU A 348 -29.37 -12.05 0.01
CA GLU A 348 -29.69 -12.68 1.29
C GLU A 348 -28.94 -12.00 2.45
N TYR A 349 -29.61 -11.94 3.60
CA TYR A 349 -29.00 -11.53 4.85
C TYR A 349 -28.13 -12.67 5.42
N VAL A 350 -26.99 -12.30 5.98
CA VAL A 350 -26.11 -13.20 6.74
C VAL A 350 -26.70 -13.47 8.13
N LEU A 351 -27.33 -12.45 8.71
CA LEU A 351 -28.13 -12.54 9.95
C LEU A 351 -29.53 -12.05 9.65
N SER A 352 -30.55 -12.78 10.07
CA SER A 352 -31.95 -12.48 9.78
C SER A 352 -32.82 -12.56 11.05
N ASP A 353 -33.46 -11.43 11.38
CA ASP A 353 -34.43 -11.30 12.48
C ASP A 353 -33.87 -11.78 13.83
N ILE A 354 -32.67 -11.27 14.17
CA ILE A 354 -31.99 -11.62 15.41
C ILE A 354 -32.51 -10.74 16.54
N SER A 355 -33.13 -11.38 17.55
CA SER A 355 -33.64 -10.72 18.77
C SER A 355 -33.28 -11.52 20.01
N PHE A 356 -32.55 -10.93 20.94
CA PHE A 356 -32.22 -11.49 22.26
C PHE A 356 -31.72 -10.42 23.22
N HIS A 357 -31.73 -10.77 24.50
CA HIS A 357 -31.28 -9.89 25.58
C HIS A 357 -30.27 -10.62 26.48
N ILE A 358 -29.22 -9.92 26.91
CA ILE A 358 -28.17 -10.39 27.82
C ILE A 358 -28.10 -9.44 29.01
N GLU A 359 -28.29 -9.97 30.21
CA GLU A 359 -28.17 -9.21 31.46
C GLU A 359 -26.70 -8.89 31.79
N PRO A 360 -26.43 -7.79 32.51
CA PRO A 360 -25.08 -7.46 32.98
C PRO A 360 -24.47 -8.62 33.80
N GLY A 361 -23.18 -8.93 33.55
CA GLY A 361 -22.44 -10.00 34.24
C GLY A 361 -22.77 -11.42 33.76
N GLN A 362 -23.77 -11.61 32.92
CA GLN A 362 -24.21 -12.91 32.41
C GLN A 362 -23.13 -13.54 31.52
N THR A 363 -22.98 -14.86 31.61
CA THR A 363 -22.15 -15.63 30.67
C THR A 363 -23.04 -16.26 29.60
N VAL A 364 -22.81 -15.89 28.34
CA VAL A 364 -23.57 -16.37 27.19
C VAL A 364 -22.73 -17.25 26.30
N GLY A 365 -23.22 -18.44 26.00
CA GLY A 365 -22.62 -19.34 25.01
C GLY A 365 -23.32 -19.20 23.65
N ILE A 366 -22.55 -19.08 22.57
CA ILE A 366 -23.09 -19.09 21.20
C ILE A 366 -22.57 -20.33 20.48
N ILE A 367 -23.48 -21.20 20.06
CA ILE A 367 -23.16 -22.45 19.38
C ILE A 367 -23.90 -22.53 18.03
N GLY A 368 -23.36 -23.31 17.10
CA GLY A 368 -23.96 -23.54 15.80
C GLY A 368 -22.92 -24.11 14.83
N GLN A 369 -23.39 -24.62 13.71
CA GLN A 369 -22.53 -25.18 12.68
C GLN A 369 -21.53 -24.16 12.11
N THR A 370 -20.47 -24.64 11.45
CA THR A 370 -19.53 -23.77 10.72
C THR A 370 -20.31 -23.03 9.61
N GLY A 371 -20.12 -21.70 9.54
CA GLY A 371 -20.86 -20.86 8.59
C GLY A 371 -22.23 -20.36 9.07
N SER A 372 -22.64 -20.62 10.33
CA SER A 372 -23.91 -20.12 10.88
C SER A 372 -23.91 -18.64 11.28
N ALA A 373 -22.86 -17.88 10.96
CA ALA A 373 -22.68 -16.44 11.20
C ALA A 373 -22.44 -16.02 12.67
N LYS A 374 -21.90 -16.92 13.52
CA LYS A 374 -21.58 -16.62 14.94
C LYS A 374 -20.62 -15.44 15.10
N THR A 375 -19.50 -15.46 14.39
CA THR A 375 -18.51 -14.36 14.39
C THR A 375 -19.13 -13.05 13.93
N THR A 376 -19.97 -13.09 12.87
CA THR A 376 -20.68 -11.91 12.37
C THR A 376 -21.55 -11.29 13.45
N LEU A 377 -22.30 -12.11 14.21
CA LEU A 377 -23.18 -11.64 15.27
C LEU A 377 -22.41 -10.82 16.31
N VAL A 378 -21.30 -11.35 16.82
CA VAL A 378 -20.55 -10.67 17.89
C VAL A 378 -19.76 -9.46 17.40
N GLN A 379 -19.45 -9.37 16.12
CA GLN A 379 -18.77 -8.21 15.52
C GLN A 379 -19.67 -6.96 15.48
N LEU A 380 -20.99 -7.12 15.55
CA LEU A 380 -21.92 -6.00 15.61
C LEU A 380 -21.93 -5.32 16.98
N ILE A 381 -21.58 -6.03 18.06
CA ILE A 381 -21.58 -5.50 19.43
C ILE A 381 -20.58 -4.33 19.60
N PRO A 382 -19.26 -4.48 19.22
CA PRO A 382 -18.32 -3.37 19.25
C PRO A 382 -18.46 -2.44 18.03
N ARG A 383 -19.56 -2.53 17.28
CA ARG A 383 -19.81 -1.74 16.08
C ARG A 383 -18.63 -1.80 15.09
N LEU A 384 -18.16 -3.04 14.77
CA LEU A 384 -17.18 -3.22 13.69
C LEU A 384 -17.85 -3.09 12.31
N TYR A 385 -19.14 -3.39 12.25
CA TYR A 385 -20.06 -3.14 11.14
C TYR A 385 -21.35 -2.55 11.69
N ASP A 386 -22.06 -1.75 10.90
CA ASP A 386 -23.40 -1.27 11.21
C ASP A 386 -24.46 -2.25 10.68
N VAL A 387 -25.55 -2.41 11.42
CA VAL A 387 -26.69 -3.25 11.00
C VAL A 387 -27.45 -2.59 9.84
N ASN A 388 -28.03 -3.41 8.94
CA ASN A 388 -28.85 -2.92 7.83
C ASN A 388 -30.27 -2.59 8.30
N GLU A 389 -30.84 -3.41 9.21
CA GLU A 389 -32.16 -3.20 9.82
C GLU A 389 -32.11 -3.63 11.28
N GLY A 390 -33.02 -3.10 12.09
CA GLY A 390 -33.06 -3.35 13.53
C GLY A 390 -32.04 -2.49 14.27
N VAL A 391 -31.78 -2.80 15.55
CA VAL A 391 -30.93 -2.04 16.44
C VAL A 391 -30.15 -2.98 17.36
N VAL A 392 -28.85 -2.69 17.58
CA VAL A 392 -28.06 -3.26 18.66
C VAL A 392 -27.90 -2.21 19.74
N LYS A 393 -28.27 -2.55 20.97
CA LYS A 393 -28.20 -1.65 22.11
C LYS A 393 -27.26 -2.19 23.17
N ILE A 394 -26.55 -1.29 23.83
CA ILE A 394 -25.76 -1.57 25.04
C ILE A 394 -26.25 -0.62 26.12
N ASP A 395 -26.54 -1.17 27.32
CA ASP A 395 -27.14 -0.42 28.45
C ASP A 395 -28.42 0.35 28.04
N GLY A 396 -29.22 -0.23 27.10
CA GLY A 396 -30.44 0.37 26.58
C GLY A 396 -30.27 1.46 25.52
N VAL A 397 -29.00 1.79 25.13
CA VAL A 397 -28.68 2.82 24.13
C VAL A 397 -28.16 2.18 22.86
N ASP A 398 -28.57 2.69 21.68
CA ASP A 398 -28.08 2.23 20.38
C ASP A 398 -26.54 2.39 20.29
N VAL A 399 -25.85 1.36 19.84
CA VAL A 399 -24.38 1.40 19.65
C VAL A 399 -23.92 2.55 18.74
N LYS A 400 -24.79 3.07 17.88
CA LYS A 400 -24.53 4.21 16.99
C LYS A 400 -24.46 5.55 17.75
N GLU A 401 -25.04 5.62 18.93
CA GLU A 401 -25.06 6.83 19.76
C GLU A 401 -23.85 6.94 20.71
N TYR A 402 -23.04 5.89 20.83
CA TYR A 402 -21.79 5.93 21.58
C TYR A 402 -20.65 6.48 20.71
N PRO A 403 -19.73 7.29 21.29
CA PRO A 403 -18.43 7.52 20.67
C PRO A 403 -17.73 6.16 20.50
N MET A 404 -17.22 5.87 19.31
CA MET A 404 -16.57 4.56 19.01
C MET A 404 -15.48 4.21 20.01
N ARG A 405 -14.74 5.21 20.48
CA ARG A 405 -13.69 5.01 21.48
C ARG A 405 -14.28 4.50 22.79
N HIS A 406 -15.31 5.19 23.34
CA HIS A 406 -15.94 4.79 24.61
C HIS A 406 -16.59 3.40 24.52
N LEU A 407 -17.28 3.12 23.40
CA LEU A 407 -17.88 1.81 23.13
C LEU A 407 -16.82 0.71 23.11
N ARG A 408 -15.78 0.91 22.29
CA ARG A 408 -14.74 -0.09 22.10
C ARG A 408 -13.81 -0.22 23.30
N ASP A 409 -13.63 0.84 24.10
CA ASP A 409 -12.86 0.74 25.35
C ASP A 409 -13.55 -0.14 26.40
N ALA A 410 -14.88 -0.14 26.40
CA ALA A 410 -15.66 -0.99 27.31
C ALA A 410 -15.84 -2.44 26.82
N ILE A 411 -15.49 -2.76 25.58
CA ILE A 411 -15.65 -4.09 24.99
C ILE A 411 -14.27 -4.62 24.60
N ALA A 412 -13.92 -5.80 25.06
CA ALA A 412 -12.76 -6.53 24.58
C ALA A 412 -13.19 -7.74 23.77
N MET A 413 -12.54 -7.94 22.62
CA MET A 413 -12.81 -9.07 21.74
C MET A 413 -11.51 -9.84 21.43
N VAL A 414 -11.53 -11.13 21.74
CA VAL A 414 -10.48 -12.06 21.31
C VAL A 414 -10.96 -12.73 20.04
N LEU A 415 -10.31 -12.40 18.94
CA LEU A 415 -10.68 -12.86 17.60
C LEU A 415 -10.30 -14.32 17.38
N GLN A 416 -10.99 -15.04 16.50
CA GLN A 416 -10.67 -16.41 16.10
C GLN A 416 -9.22 -16.53 15.60
N LYS A 417 -8.73 -15.57 14.80
CA LYS A 417 -7.34 -15.49 14.36
C LYS A 417 -6.52 -14.62 15.32
N ASN A 418 -5.89 -15.27 16.28
CA ASN A 418 -5.04 -14.62 17.27
C ASN A 418 -3.75 -14.09 16.65
N THR A 419 -3.48 -12.79 16.80
CA THR A 419 -2.31 -12.11 16.24
C THR A 419 -1.51 -11.43 17.36
N LEU A 420 -0.21 -11.74 17.40
CA LEU A 420 0.77 -11.04 18.23
C LEU A 420 1.60 -10.11 17.34
N PHE A 421 1.93 -8.95 17.87
CA PHE A 421 2.81 -8.00 17.20
C PHE A 421 4.28 -8.33 17.50
N SER A 422 5.17 -7.93 16.61
CA SER A 422 6.61 -7.99 16.87
C SER A 422 6.98 -7.09 18.04
N GLY A 423 7.83 -7.58 18.94
CA GLY A 423 8.22 -6.92 20.18
C GLY A 423 8.11 -7.88 21.36
N SER A 424 8.36 -7.41 22.59
CA SER A 424 8.34 -8.28 23.77
C SER A 424 6.94 -8.80 24.11
N LEU A 425 6.85 -9.90 24.87
CA LEU A 425 5.59 -10.38 25.43
C LEU A 425 4.91 -9.27 26.25
N LEU A 426 5.68 -8.56 27.08
CA LEU A 426 5.20 -7.42 27.86
C LEU A 426 4.56 -6.34 26.99
N SER A 427 5.21 -5.97 25.88
CA SER A 427 4.67 -4.98 24.95
C SER A 427 3.36 -5.44 24.32
N ASN A 428 3.23 -6.74 24.03
CA ASN A 428 2.01 -7.34 23.54
C ASN A 428 0.87 -7.35 24.57
N LEU A 429 1.16 -7.58 25.84
CA LEU A 429 0.17 -7.53 26.92
C LEU A 429 -0.32 -6.09 27.16
N ARG A 430 0.58 -5.11 27.13
CA ARG A 430 0.27 -3.69 27.29
C ARG A 430 -0.60 -3.08 26.19
N TRP A 431 -0.83 -3.81 25.10
CA TRP A 431 -1.89 -3.42 24.16
C TRP A 431 -3.30 -3.42 24.79
N GLY A 432 -3.51 -4.18 25.86
CA GLY A 432 -4.75 -4.13 26.65
C GLY A 432 -4.86 -2.87 27.48
N SER A 433 -3.75 -2.48 28.13
CA SER A 433 -3.62 -1.24 28.92
C SER A 433 -2.15 -0.83 28.97
N GLU A 434 -1.82 0.36 28.44
CA GLU A 434 -0.46 0.87 28.35
C GLU A 434 0.15 1.09 29.74
N ASP A 435 -0.66 1.59 30.68
CA ASP A 435 -0.27 1.93 32.05
C ASP A 435 -0.44 0.77 33.04
N ALA A 436 -0.72 -0.47 32.58
CA ALA A 436 -0.91 -1.60 33.46
C ALA A 436 0.33 -1.88 34.31
N THR A 437 0.13 -2.03 35.64
CA THR A 437 1.19 -2.42 36.57
C THR A 437 1.60 -3.86 36.37
N MET A 438 2.76 -4.26 36.89
CA MET A 438 3.19 -5.65 36.78
C MET A 438 2.25 -6.60 37.52
N GLU A 439 1.70 -6.19 38.68
CA GLU A 439 0.73 -6.96 39.44
C GLU A 439 -0.55 -7.24 38.64
N GLU A 440 -1.05 -6.21 37.90
CA GLU A 440 -2.21 -6.37 37.02
C GLU A 440 -1.91 -7.30 35.85
N ILE A 441 -0.70 -7.21 35.29
CA ILE A 441 -0.24 -8.07 34.19
C ILE A 441 -0.12 -9.53 34.67
N GLU A 442 0.47 -9.75 35.83
CA GLU A 442 0.61 -11.08 36.44
C GLU A 442 -0.76 -11.67 36.77
N GLU A 443 -1.71 -10.88 37.31
CA GLU A 443 -3.07 -11.35 37.58
C GLU A 443 -3.80 -11.73 36.29
N ALA A 444 -3.74 -10.90 35.23
CA ALA A 444 -4.34 -11.22 33.94
C ALA A 444 -3.70 -12.47 33.31
N CYS A 445 -2.39 -12.62 33.42
CA CYS A 445 -1.66 -13.81 32.99
C CYS A 445 -2.04 -15.06 33.78
N HIS A 446 -2.26 -14.94 35.06
CA HIS A 446 -2.74 -16.04 35.91
C HIS A 446 -4.16 -16.48 35.51
N ILE A 447 -5.09 -15.54 35.31
CA ILE A 447 -6.45 -15.86 34.86
C ILE A 447 -6.44 -16.57 33.51
N ALA A 448 -5.57 -16.12 32.59
CA ALA A 448 -5.43 -16.69 31.25
C ALA A 448 -4.47 -17.90 31.20
N CYS A 449 -3.93 -18.35 32.32
CA CYS A 449 -2.95 -19.43 32.44
C CYS A 449 -1.67 -19.20 31.60
N VAL A 450 -1.26 -17.96 31.39
CA VAL A 450 -0.02 -17.61 30.68
C VAL A 450 1.19 -17.89 31.56
N ASP A 451 1.06 -17.75 32.88
CA ASP A 451 2.06 -18.07 33.92
C ASP A 451 2.58 -19.50 33.81
N GLU A 452 1.76 -20.46 33.40
CA GLU A 452 2.16 -21.87 33.25
C GLU A 452 3.32 -22.10 32.25
N PHE A 453 3.58 -21.15 31.37
CA PHE A 453 4.63 -21.28 30.35
C PHE A 453 5.62 -20.11 30.29
N ILE A 454 5.39 -19.00 30.98
CA ILE A 454 6.30 -17.83 30.98
C ILE A 454 7.69 -18.26 31.46
N ASP A 455 7.80 -19.07 32.51
CA ASP A 455 9.08 -19.55 33.07
C ASP A 455 9.87 -20.44 32.08
N ARG A 456 9.22 -20.91 31.02
CA ARG A 456 9.86 -21.72 29.98
C ARG A 456 10.33 -20.86 28.78
N LEU A 457 9.98 -19.58 28.76
CA LEU A 457 10.46 -18.63 27.77
C LEU A 457 11.87 -18.16 28.19
N SER A 458 12.73 -17.86 27.18
CA SER A 458 14.13 -17.50 27.41
C SER A 458 14.34 -16.31 28.33
N ASP A 459 13.44 -15.29 28.22
CA ASP A 459 13.58 -14.02 28.91
C ASP A 459 12.27 -13.60 29.61
N GLY A 460 11.39 -14.56 29.97
CA GLY A 460 10.13 -14.29 30.64
C GLY A 460 9.25 -13.30 29.88
N TYR A 461 8.84 -12.21 30.53
CA TYR A 461 8.03 -11.14 29.92
C TYR A 461 8.77 -10.32 28.84
N ASP A 462 10.09 -10.29 28.83
CA ASP A 462 10.91 -9.60 27.84
C ASP A 462 11.19 -10.47 26.61
N THR A 463 10.70 -11.70 26.55
CA THR A 463 10.84 -12.59 25.40
C THR A 463 10.28 -11.96 24.16
N GLU A 464 11.11 -11.83 23.11
CA GLU A 464 10.72 -11.26 21.82
C GLU A 464 9.74 -12.17 21.07
N MET A 465 8.59 -11.61 20.69
CA MET A 465 7.59 -12.24 19.84
C MET A 465 7.89 -11.92 18.37
N GLY A 466 8.07 -12.96 17.56
CA GLY A 466 8.20 -12.78 16.11
C GLY A 466 6.90 -12.30 15.48
N GLN A 467 6.97 -11.80 14.25
CA GLN A 467 5.80 -11.32 13.50
C GLN A 467 4.69 -12.38 13.46
N GLY A 468 3.50 -12.02 13.95
CA GLY A 468 2.38 -12.95 14.09
C GLY A 468 2.59 -14.02 15.17
N GLY A 469 3.60 -13.90 16.05
CA GLY A 469 3.90 -14.85 17.14
C GLY A 469 4.36 -16.22 16.63
N VAL A 470 5.21 -16.27 15.60
CA VAL A 470 5.68 -17.53 14.98
C VAL A 470 6.48 -18.43 15.92
N ASN A 471 6.99 -17.89 17.01
CA ASN A 471 7.80 -18.58 18.02
C ASN A 471 7.01 -19.11 19.24
N VAL A 472 5.69 -18.97 19.23
CA VAL A 472 4.80 -19.51 20.27
C VAL A 472 3.72 -20.40 19.67
N SER A 473 3.23 -21.40 20.43
CA SER A 473 2.18 -22.31 19.97
C SER A 473 0.82 -21.59 19.82
N GLY A 474 -0.12 -22.19 19.08
CA GLY A 474 -1.47 -21.66 18.92
C GLY A 474 -2.17 -21.42 20.26
N GLY A 475 -2.13 -22.38 21.18
CA GLY A 475 -2.72 -22.25 22.51
C GLY A 475 -2.04 -21.19 23.38
N GLN A 476 -0.72 -21.01 23.26
CA GLN A 476 0.00 -19.93 23.94
C GLN A 476 -0.44 -18.56 23.40
N LYS A 477 -0.56 -18.39 22.06
CA LYS A 477 -1.09 -17.16 21.44
C LYS A 477 -2.48 -16.82 21.95
N GLN A 478 -3.37 -17.81 22.00
CA GLN A 478 -4.73 -17.63 22.51
C GLN A 478 -4.73 -17.11 23.93
N ARG A 479 -3.98 -17.76 24.83
CA ARG A 479 -3.86 -17.35 26.24
C ARG A 479 -3.30 -15.94 26.39
N ILE A 480 -2.27 -15.56 25.63
CA ILE A 480 -1.73 -14.20 25.62
C ILE A 480 -2.79 -13.18 25.15
N CYS A 481 -3.56 -13.49 24.10
CA CYS A 481 -4.63 -12.62 23.63
C CYS A 481 -5.78 -12.50 24.63
N ILE A 482 -6.10 -13.56 25.39
CA ILE A 482 -7.07 -13.50 26.49
C ILE A 482 -6.54 -12.60 27.61
N ALA A 483 -5.29 -12.76 28.04
CA ALA A 483 -4.67 -11.90 29.06
C ALA A 483 -4.68 -10.42 28.63
N ARG A 484 -4.36 -10.14 27.36
CA ARG A 484 -4.46 -8.80 26.77
C ARG A 484 -5.87 -8.23 26.86
N ALA A 485 -6.89 -9.04 26.58
CA ALA A 485 -8.29 -8.63 26.65
C ALA A 485 -8.74 -8.35 28.08
N ILE A 486 -8.28 -9.14 29.06
CA ILE A 486 -8.57 -8.96 30.50
C ILE A 486 -7.93 -7.67 31.01
N LEU A 487 -6.70 -7.37 30.61
CA LEU A 487 -5.98 -6.15 31.02
C LEU A 487 -6.69 -4.86 30.61
N LYS A 488 -7.53 -4.90 29.59
CA LYS A 488 -8.37 -3.78 29.20
C LYS A 488 -9.47 -3.46 30.22
N LYS A 489 -9.75 -4.36 31.16
CA LYS A 489 -10.83 -4.26 32.17
C LYS A 489 -12.20 -3.93 31.53
N PRO A 490 -12.64 -4.69 30.52
CA PRO A 490 -13.84 -4.38 29.78
C PRO A 490 -15.10 -4.66 30.60
N ARG A 491 -16.23 -4.04 30.21
CA ARG A 491 -17.57 -4.42 30.71
C ARG A 491 -18.09 -5.66 30.00
N VAL A 492 -17.68 -5.84 28.73
CA VAL A 492 -18.08 -7.00 27.91
C VAL A 492 -16.82 -7.66 27.33
N LEU A 493 -16.67 -8.97 27.58
CA LEU A 493 -15.60 -9.79 27.00
C LEU A 493 -16.20 -10.77 25.98
N ILE A 494 -15.73 -10.70 24.76
CA ILE A 494 -16.12 -11.59 23.65
C ILE A 494 -14.95 -12.53 23.35
N LEU A 495 -15.19 -13.83 23.41
CA LEU A 495 -14.25 -14.89 23.09
C LEU A 495 -14.74 -15.63 21.84
N ASP A 496 -14.22 -15.26 20.67
CA ASP A 496 -14.64 -15.85 19.38
C ASP A 496 -13.74 -17.04 19.03
N ASP A 497 -14.18 -18.25 19.34
CA ASP A 497 -13.50 -19.55 19.14
C ASP A 497 -12.04 -19.52 19.68
N SER A 498 -11.82 -18.71 20.71
CA SER A 498 -10.49 -18.34 21.21
C SER A 498 -9.90 -19.34 22.19
N THR A 499 -10.56 -20.48 22.44
CA THR A 499 -10.07 -21.59 23.26
C THR A 499 -9.89 -22.89 22.46
N SER A 500 -10.14 -22.86 21.15
CA SER A 500 -10.11 -24.07 20.29
C SER A 500 -8.74 -24.77 20.21
N ALA A 501 -7.64 -24.03 20.40
CA ALA A 501 -6.28 -24.57 20.43
C ALA A 501 -5.73 -24.78 21.86
N VAL A 502 -6.56 -24.53 22.89
CA VAL A 502 -6.25 -24.76 24.30
C VAL A 502 -6.82 -26.13 24.71
N ASP A 503 -6.11 -26.86 25.55
CA ASP A 503 -6.61 -28.13 26.09
C ASP A 503 -7.78 -27.90 27.06
N THR A 504 -8.65 -28.90 27.19
CA THR A 504 -9.88 -28.81 27.96
C THR A 504 -9.67 -28.49 29.46
N ALA A 505 -8.55 -28.93 30.05
CA ALA A 505 -8.26 -28.65 31.45
C ALA A 505 -7.86 -27.17 31.65
N THR A 506 -7.01 -26.64 30.79
CA THR A 506 -6.63 -25.21 30.80
C THR A 506 -7.82 -24.31 30.47
N GLU A 507 -8.68 -24.68 29.50
CA GLU A 507 -9.91 -23.96 29.22
C GLU A 507 -10.83 -23.87 30.43
N ALA A 508 -10.99 -24.97 31.18
CA ALA A 508 -11.78 -24.98 32.41
C ALA A 508 -11.22 -24.04 33.47
N LYS A 509 -9.88 -24.00 33.66
CA LYS A 509 -9.22 -23.05 34.57
C LYS A 509 -9.45 -21.59 34.17
N ILE A 510 -9.29 -21.26 32.89
CA ILE A 510 -9.54 -19.91 32.37
C ILE A 510 -11.00 -19.49 32.66
N ARG A 511 -11.95 -20.36 32.37
CA ARG A 511 -13.37 -20.11 32.64
C ARG A 511 -13.64 -19.89 34.14
N GLU A 512 -13.09 -20.74 34.99
CA GLU A 512 -13.21 -20.61 36.45
C GLU A 512 -12.58 -19.30 36.95
N GLY A 513 -11.39 -18.95 36.43
CA GLY A 513 -10.70 -17.70 36.72
C GLY A 513 -11.54 -16.48 36.34
N LEU A 514 -12.10 -16.48 35.14
CA LEU A 514 -13.00 -15.41 34.64
C LEU A 514 -14.27 -15.29 35.48
N ALA A 515 -14.89 -16.41 35.89
CA ALA A 515 -16.10 -16.41 36.71
C ALA A 515 -15.85 -15.89 38.13
N LYS A 516 -14.73 -16.29 38.75
CA LYS A 516 -14.41 -15.94 40.15
C LYS A 516 -13.85 -14.51 40.29
N LYS A 517 -12.96 -14.11 39.38
CA LYS A 517 -12.22 -12.85 39.50
C LYS A 517 -12.94 -11.66 38.84
N LEU A 518 -13.80 -11.94 37.86
CA LEU A 518 -14.48 -10.93 37.04
C LEU A 518 -15.99 -11.25 36.95
N PRO A 519 -16.71 -11.35 38.09
CA PRO A 519 -18.13 -11.74 38.09
C PRO A 519 -19.04 -10.71 37.39
N ASP A 520 -18.76 -9.42 37.53
CA ASP A 520 -19.59 -8.33 37.02
C ASP A 520 -19.42 -8.09 35.50
N MET A 521 -18.46 -8.75 34.87
CA MET A 521 -18.18 -8.64 33.45
C MET A 521 -19.11 -9.54 32.64
N THR A 522 -19.82 -9.00 31.66
CA THR A 522 -20.61 -9.79 30.71
C THR A 522 -19.66 -10.57 29.76
N LYS A 523 -19.88 -11.87 29.62
CA LYS A 523 -19.01 -12.77 28.86
C LYS A 523 -19.77 -13.43 27.74
N ILE A 524 -19.29 -13.32 26.50
CA ILE A 524 -19.84 -14.00 25.33
C ILE A 524 -18.79 -14.97 24.81
N VAL A 525 -19.12 -16.25 24.80
CA VAL A 525 -18.22 -17.33 24.38
C VAL A 525 -18.79 -18.00 23.14
N ILE A 526 -18.16 -17.78 22.00
CA ILE A 526 -18.41 -18.58 20.80
C ILE A 526 -17.57 -19.83 20.87
N ALA A 527 -18.20 -20.98 20.80
CA ALA A 527 -17.49 -22.25 20.81
C ALA A 527 -18.09 -23.24 19.80
N GLN A 528 -17.25 -24.15 19.36
CA GLN A 528 -17.66 -25.30 18.57
C GLN A 528 -18.00 -26.51 19.46
N ARG A 529 -17.44 -26.54 20.68
CA ARG A 529 -17.65 -27.62 21.65
C ARG A 529 -18.71 -27.23 22.67
N ILE A 530 -19.67 -28.13 22.92
CA ILE A 530 -20.67 -27.93 23.97
C ILE A 530 -20.02 -27.86 25.36
N SER A 531 -18.93 -28.59 25.59
CA SER A 531 -18.20 -28.55 26.87
C SER A 531 -17.74 -27.12 27.24
N SER A 532 -17.49 -26.25 26.28
CA SER A 532 -17.05 -24.87 26.52
C SER A 532 -18.20 -23.95 26.96
N VAL A 533 -19.45 -24.25 26.58
CA VAL A 533 -20.62 -23.40 26.82
C VAL A 533 -21.67 -24.00 27.75
N ARG A 534 -21.58 -25.28 28.10
CA ARG A 534 -22.59 -25.97 28.93
C ARG A 534 -22.85 -25.35 30.31
N HIS A 535 -21.91 -24.54 30.81
CA HIS A 535 -22.03 -23.83 32.08
C HIS A 535 -22.45 -22.37 31.94
N ALA A 536 -22.77 -21.95 30.72
CA ALA A 536 -23.25 -20.60 30.47
C ALA A 536 -24.67 -20.42 31.02
N ASP A 537 -24.96 -19.21 31.49
CA ASP A 537 -26.29 -18.84 32.01
C ASP A 537 -27.34 -18.86 30.90
N LEU A 538 -26.94 -18.53 29.68
CA LEU A 538 -27.76 -18.57 28.48
C LEU A 538 -26.93 -19.15 27.32
N ILE A 539 -27.51 -20.07 26.58
CA ILE A 539 -26.93 -20.60 25.33
C ILE A 539 -27.85 -20.20 24.18
N ILE A 540 -27.26 -19.61 23.14
CA ILE A 540 -27.94 -19.23 21.89
C ILE A 540 -27.47 -20.18 20.79
N ILE A 541 -28.45 -20.85 20.16
CA ILE A 541 -28.17 -21.73 19.00
C ILE A 541 -28.43 -20.95 17.73
N LEU A 542 -27.39 -20.77 16.94
CA LEU A 542 -27.45 -20.08 15.65
C LEU A 542 -27.43 -21.10 14.51
N ASP A 543 -28.44 -21.06 13.66
CA ASP A 543 -28.51 -21.87 12.45
C ASP A 543 -28.87 -21.01 11.25
N LYS A 544 -28.06 -21.08 10.19
CA LYS A 544 -28.24 -20.34 8.92
C LYS A 544 -28.59 -18.84 9.12
N GLY A 545 -27.89 -18.20 10.05
CA GLY A 545 -28.08 -16.78 10.34
C GLY A 545 -29.34 -16.43 11.14
N ARG A 546 -30.03 -17.41 11.75
CA ARG A 546 -31.20 -17.22 12.60
C ARG A 546 -31.02 -17.87 13.95
N ILE A 547 -31.71 -17.37 14.97
CA ILE A 547 -31.74 -18.02 16.28
C ILE A 547 -32.72 -19.21 16.18
N ASN A 548 -32.16 -20.41 16.37
CA ASN A 548 -32.95 -21.65 16.39
C ASN A 548 -33.53 -21.95 17.78
N GLY A 549 -32.82 -21.57 18.84
CA GLY A 549 -33.27 -21.75 20.21
C GLY A 549 -32.34 -21.04 21.20
N MET A 550 -32.88 -20.73 22.37
CA MET A 550 -32.17 -20.13 23.49
C MET A 550 -32.62 -20.79 24.80
N GLY A 551 -31.66 -21.00 25.70
CA GLY A 551 -31.94 -21.58 27.02
C GLY A 551 -30.71 -22.04 27.77
N THR A 552 -30.88 -22.77 28.86
CA THR A 552 -29.79 -23.45 29.59
C THR A 552 -29.42 -24.75 28.88
N HIS A 553 -28.27 -25.33 29.26
CA HIS A 553 -27.85 -26.63 28.75
C HIS A 553 -28.94 -27.71 28.89
N GLU A 554 -29.56 -27.78 30.11
CA GLU A 554 -30.59 -28.78 30.41
C GLU A 554 -31.85 -28.59 29.57
N SER A 555 -32.33 -27.34 29.41
CA SER A 555 -33.51 -27.05 28.62
C SER A 555 -33.30 -27.34 27.13
N LEU A 556 -32.15 -26.95 26.59
CA LEU A 556 -31.84 -27.17 25.18
C LEU A 556 -31.57 -28.65 24.86
N LEU A 557 -31.00 -29.40 25.81
CA LEU A 557 -30.81 -30.83 25.66
C LEU A 557 -32.15 -31.59 25.67
N ALA A 558 -33.19 -31.05 26.38
CA ALA A 558 -34.52 -31.63 26.40
C ALA A 558 -35.33 -31.29 25.12
N ASP A 559 -35.28 -30.04 24.67
CA ASP A 559 -36.28 -29.52 23.74
C ASP A 559 -35.73 -29.12 22.35
N ASN A 560 -34.39 -29.00 22.19
CA ASN A 560 -33.81 -28.52 20.93
C ASN A 560 -33.09 -29.63 20.16
N ARG A 561 -33.61 -29.99 19.00
CA ARG A 561 -33.06 -31.08 18.17
C ARG A 561 -31.64 -30.79 17.64
N ILE A 562 -31.35 -29.57 17.21
CA ILE A 562 -30.03 -29.21 16.71
C ILE A 562 -28.98 -29.33 17.84
N TYR A 563 -29.34 -28.88 19.04
CA TYR A 563 -28.45 -28.99 20.20
C TYR A 563 -28.18 -30.45 20.58
N GLN A 564 -29.21 -31.31 20.55
CA GLN A 564 -29.10 -32.74 20.79
C GLN A 564 -28.16 -33.40 19.76
N GLU A 565 -28.35 -33.12 18.46
CA GLU A 565 -27.51 -33.66 17.38
C GLU A 565 -26.05 -33.28 17.55
N ILE A 566 -25.75 -32.00 17.92
CA ILE A 566 -24.37 -31.54 18.18
C ILE A 566 -23.81 -32.25 19.43
N TYR A 567 -24.62 -32.42 20.48
CA TYR A 567 -24.20 -33.06 21.73
C TYR A 567 -23.87 -34.54 21.52
N GLU A 568 -24.72 -35.28 20.85
CA GLU A 568 -24.52 -36.72 20.54
C GLU A 568 -23.28 -36.91 19.67
N SER A 569 -23.13 -36.14 18.61
CA SER A 569 -21.96 -36.21 17.73
C SER A 569 -20.63 -35.96 18.49
N GLN A 570 -20.63 -35.06 19.48
CA GLN A 570 -19.43 -34.80 20.28
C GLN A 570 -19.18 -35.83 21.34
N LYS A 571 -20.21 -36.49 21.84
CA LYS A 571 -20.10 -37.58 22.83
C LYS A 571 -19.54 -38.84 22.16
N GLU A 572 -20.03 -39.23 21.00
CA GLU A 572 -19.50 -40.37 20.23
C GLU A 572 -18.03 -40.18 19.85
N GLY A 573 -17.61 -38.95 19.51
CA GLY A 573 -16.20 -38.63 19.20
C GLY A 573 -15.27 -38.62 20.41
N ALA A 574 -15.78 -38.61 21.64
CA ALA A 574 -15.03 -38.66 22.90
C ALA A 574 -14.90 -40.08 23.48
N GLU A 575 -15.70 -41.03 23.01
CA GLU A 575 -15.68 -42.45 23.42
C GLU A 575 -14.83 -43.33 22.46
N LEU A 576 -14.32 -42.80 21.37
CA LEU A 576 -13.34 -43.38 20.46
C LEU A 576 -11.91 -42.88 20.73
#